data_3f62d5a3773d99bd642ad73a81c3fdf5
#
_entry.id   3f62d5a3773d99bd642ad73a81c3fdf5
#
_cell.length_a   1.000
_cell.length_b   1.000
_cell.length_c   1.000
_cell.angle_alpha   90.00
_cell.angle_beta   90.00
_cell.angle_gamma   90.00
#
_symmetry.space_group_name_H-M   'P 1'
#
loop_
_entity.id
_entity.type
_entity.pdbx_description
1 polymer ?
#
loop_
_entity_poly.entity_id
_entity_poly.type
_entity_poly.pdbx_seq_one_letter_code
_entity_poly.pdbx_strand_id
1 'polypeptide(L)'
;MEFIVKYNGDIRALGYPTELLGHQYAILELTPEEAASLPQYPQVEYLEPSEGLSPFLRSGLDSACITPVLRDDVLGLTGKGVIIGFIDSGIDLTHPEFLTESGATRVLKLWDMTLSGTPPTGFRKGAVFSSGEIDAGIVPSRDLSGHGTAAAGIAAGS
;
A
#
# COMPACT_ATOMS: atom_id res chain seq x y z
N MET A 1 -6.49 19.97 -12.35
CA MET A 1 -6.90 18.68 -11.76
C MET A 1 -6.13 17.58 -12.48
N GLU A 2 -5.75 16.53 -11.75
CA GLU A 2 -5.06 15.39 -12.36
C GLU A 2 -6.04 14.36 -12.91
N PHE A 3 -5.70 13.82 -14.08
CA PHE A 3 -6.46 12.78 -14.75
C PHE A 3 -5.53 11.64 -15.15
N ILE A 4 -5.97 10.40 -14.96
CA ILE A 4 -5.29 9.22 -15.47
C ILE A 4 -5.81 8.96 -16.89
N VAL A 5 -4.91 8.85 -17.84
CA VAL A 5 -5.21 8.67 -19.26
C VAL A 5 -4.55 7.41 -19.77
N LYS A 6 -5.32 6.53 -20.39
CA LYS A 6 -4.85 5.44 -21.24
C LYS A 6 -4.76 5.97 -22.67
N TYR A 7 -3.60 5.80 -23.31
CA TYR A 7 -3.37 6.38 -24.62
C TYR A 7 -2.67 5.42 -25.57
N ASN A 8 -2.71 5.75 -26.87
CA ASN A 8 -1.87 5.16 -27.90
C ASN A 8 -1.12 6.26 -28.67
N GLY A 9 0.04 5.94 -29.19
CA GLY A 9 0.88 6.93 -29.90
C GLY A 9 1.58 7.89 -28.94
N ASP A 10 1.67 9.18 -29.34
CA ASP A 10 2.35 10.23 -28.57
C ASP A 10 1.36 11.17 -27.87
N ILE A 11 1.15 10.95 -26.59
CA ILE A 11 0.23 11.76 -25.77
C ILE A 11 0.80 13.16 -25.51
N ARG A 12 2.14 13.34 -25.52
CA ARG A 12 2.75 14.65 -25.31
C ARG A 12 2.51 15.61 -26.46
N ALA A 13 2.19 15.09 -27.65
CA ALA A 13 1.84 15.92 -28.81
C ALA A 13 0.55 16.75 -28.58
N LEU A 14 -0.25 16.44 -27.58
CA LEU A 14 -1.43 17.22 -27.19
C LEU A 14 -1.08 18.49 -26.42
N GLY A 15 0.16 18.64 -25.94
CA GLY A 15 0.65 19.89 -25.34
C GLY A 15 0.26 20.12 -23.89
N TYR A 16 -0.38 19.16 -23.22
CA TYR A 16 -0.72 19.26 -21.80
C TYR A 16 0.46 18.86 -20.90
N PRO A 17 0.56 19.40 -19.67
CA PRO A 17 1.48 18.89 -18.66
C PRO A 17 1.24 17.40 -18.45
N THR A 18 2.28 16.59 -18.68
CA THR A 18 2.15 15.13 -18.81
C THR A 18 3.25 14.43 -18.03
N GLU A 19 2.87 13.56 -17.08
CA GLU A 19 3.72 12.57 -16.46
C GLU A 19 3.44 11.20 -17.09
N LEU A 20 4.45 10.56 -17.69
CA LEU A 20 4.28 9.25 -18.30
C LEU A 20 4.40 8.15 -17.24
N LEU A 21 3.42 7.28 -17.21
CA LEU A 21 3.43 6.02 -16.50
C LEU A 21 3.78 4.87 -17.46
N GLY A 22 4.05 3.68 -16.93
CA GLY A 22 4.26 2.48 -17.75
C GLY A 22 2.99 2.05 -18.52
N HIS A 23 3.17 1.22 -19.56
CA HIS A 23 2.06 0.53 -20.28
C HIS A 23 1.05 1.47 -20.95
N GLN A 24 1.50 2.60 -21.50
CA GLN A 24 0.66 3.58 -22.20
C GLN A 24 -0.36 4.28 -21.27
N TYR A 25 0.00 4.48 -20.01
CA TYR A 25 -0.72 5.36 -19.10
C TYR A 25 0.06 6.64 -18.85
N ALA A 26 -0.65 7.73 -18.62
CA ALA A 26 -0.09 9.01 -18.24
C ALA A 26 -1.01 9.72 -17.24
N ILE A 27 -0.41 10.63 -16.45
CA ILE A 27 -1.16 11.61 -15.68
C ILE A 27 -1.09 12.93 -16.43
N LEU A 28 -2.24 13.54 -16.68
CA LEU A 28 -2.37 14.85 -17.30
C LEU A 28 -3.00 15.83 -16.31
N GLU A 29 -2.43 17.04 -16.25
CA GLU A 29 -3.06 18.17 -15.56
C GLU A 29 -3.99 18.90 -16.52
N LEU A 30 -5.30 18.85 -16.24
CA LEU A 30 -6.34 19.40 -17.11
C LEU A 30 -7.35 20.22 -16.32
N THR A 31 -7.94 21.20 -16.98
CA THR A 31 -9.21 21.79 -16.51
C THR A 31 -10.41 20.86 -16.82
N PRO A 32 -11.56 21.05 -16.20
CA PRO A 32 -12.76 20.27 -16.53
C PRO A 32 -13.17 20.37 -18.01
N GLU A 33 -13.00 21.53 -18.63
CA GLU A 33 -13.32 21.77 -20.03
C GLU A 33 -12.36 21.03 -20.96
N GLU A 34 -11.06 21.03 -20.64
CA GLU A 34 -10.04 20.28 -21.38
C GLU A 34 -10.29 18.77 -21.26
N ALA A 35 -10.58 18.29 -20.07
CA ALA A 35 -10.92 16.87 -19.84
C ALA A 35 -12.15 16.44 -20.64
N ALA A 36 -13.18 17.28 -20.72
CA ALA A 36 -14.39 16.99 -21.51
C ALA A 36 -14.07 16.91 -23.02
N SER A 37 -13.08 17.63 -23.50
CA SER A 37 -12.66 17.64 -24.91
C SER A 37 -11.68 16.52 -25.27
N LEU A 38 -10.94 15.99 -24.28
CA LEU A 38 -9.85 15.04 -24.50
C LEU A 38 -10.26 13.74 -25.21
N PRO A 39 -11.43 13.14 -24.95
CA PRO A 39 -11.89 11.94 -25.67
C PRO A 39 -12.08 12.10 -27.18
N GLN A 40 -12.04 13.33 -27.71
CA GLN A 40 -12.13 13.58 -29.16
C GLN A 40 -10.80 13.26 -29.87
N TYR A 41 -9.70 13.15 -29.16
CA TYR A 41 -8.41 12.85 -29.76
C TYR A 41 -8.24 11.33 -29.95
N PRO A 42 -7.87 10.88 -31.17
CA PRO A 42 -7.73 9.45 -31.46
C PRO A 42 -6.70 8.72 -30.59
N GLN A 43 -5.75 9.48 -30.01
CA GLN A 43 -4.71 8.94 -29.15
C GLN A 43 -5.24 8.57 -27.75
N VAL A 44 -6.39 9.09 -27.34
CA VAL A 44 -6.98 8.86 -26.01
C VAL A 44 -7.95 7.70 -26.06
N GLU A 45 -7.62 6.64 -25.35
CA GLU A 45 -8.48 5.44 -25.26
C GLU A 45 -9.41 5.51 -24.04
N TYR A 46 -8.93 6.10 -22.95
CA TYR A 46 -9.66 6.17 -21.69
C TYR A 46 -9.17 7.35 -20.85
N LEU A 47 -10.08 7.95 -20.11
CA LEU A 47 -9.82 9.09 -19.23
C LEU A 47 -10.64 8.93 -17.94
N GLU A 48 -9.98 9.09 -16.80
CA GLU A 48 -10.66 9.17 -15.50
C GLU A 48 -10.02 10.24 -14.62
N PRO A 49 -10.78 10.93 -13.76
CA PRO A 49 -10.22 11.82 -12.77
C PRO A 49 -9.40 11.02 -11.76
N SER A 50 -8.26 11.58 -11.33
CA SER A 50 -7.51 11.05 -10.20
C SER A 50 -8.31 11.34 -8.92
N GLU A 51 -8.90 10.32 -8.35
CA GLU A 51 -9.61 10.43 -7.08
C GLU A 51 -8.70 10.00 -5.93
N GLY A 52 -8.74 10.77 -4.85
CA GLY A 52 -8.07 10.38 -3.61
C GLY A 52 -8.65 9.07 -3.07
N LEU A 53 -7.83 8.04 -2.93
CA LEU A 53 -8.24 6.79 -2.31
C LEU A 53 -8.43 7.00 -0.82
N SER A 54 -9.63 6.76 -0.32
CA SER A 54 -9.92 6.74 1.11
C SER A 54 -10.12 5.29 1.58
N PRO A 55 -9.59 4.92 2.75
CA PRO A 55 -9.80 3.58 3.29
C PRO A 55 -11.26 3.39 3.72
N PHE A 56 -12.00 2.54 3.02
CA PHE A 56 -13.39 2.15 3.34
C PHE A 56 -13.44 0.76 3.98
N LEU A 57 -12.65 0.50 5.01
CA LEU A 57 -12.48 -0.83 5.59
C LEU A 57 -13.80 -1.50 5.98
N ARG A 58 -14.64 -0.82 6.77
CA ARG A 58 -15.90 -1.42 7.25
C ARG A 58 -16.85 -1.75 6.10
N SER A 59 -17.05 -0.80 5.17
CA SER A 59 -17.90 -1.04 4.00
C SER A 59 -17.33 -2.14 3.10
N GLY A 60 -16.00 -2.25 3.00
CA GLY A 60 -15.33 -3.32 2.26
C GLY A 60 -15.56 -4.70 2.88
N LEU A 61 -15.45 -4.82 4.21
CA LEU A 61 -15.70 -6.07 4.94
C LEU A 61 -17.16 -6.53 4.81
N ASP A 62 -18.11 -5.59 4.89
CA ASP A 62 -19.53 -5.91 4.76
C ASP A 62 -19.87 -6.32 3.32
N SER A 63 -19.35 -5.60 2.32
CA SER A 63 -19.55 -5.92 0.90
C SER A 63 -18.92 -7.26 0.48
N ALA A 64 -17.80 -7.64 1.10
CA ALA A 64 -17.15 -8.92 0.88
C ALA A 64 -17.74 -10.06 1.73
N CYS A 65 -18.79 -9.81 2.51
CA CYS A 65 -19.38 -10.79 3.45
C CYS A 65 -18.39 -11.36 4.46
N ILE A 66 -17.36 -10.61 4.83
CA ILE A 66 -16.34 -11.02 5.81
C ILE A 66 -16.84 -10.81 7.25
N THR A 67 -17.61 -9.74 7.50
CA THR A 67 -18.13 -9.42 8.83
C THR A 67 -18.90 -10.57 9.49
N PRO A 68 -19.79 -11.32 8.80
CA PRO A 68 -20.45 -12.50 9.39
C PRO A 68 -19.46 -13.59 9.80
N VAL A 69 -18.41 -13.82 9.00
CA VAL A 69 -17.39 -14.85 9.27
C VAL A 69 -16.57 -14.51 10.50
N LEU A 70 -16.20 -13.24 10.68
CA LEU A 70 -15.45 -12.75 11.84
C LEU A 70 -16.25 -12.83 13.16
N ARG A 71 -17.59 -12.81 13.06
CA ARG A 71 -18.50 -12.88 14.22
C ARG A 71 -19.04 -14.26 14.50
N ASP A 72 -18.64 -15.27 13.73
CA ASP A 72 -19.11 -16.64 13.89
C ASP A 72 -18.27 -17.36 14.94
N ASP A 73 -18.83 -17.50 16.14
CA ASP A 73 -18.18 -18.17 17.25
C ASP A 73 -17.96 -19.68 17.00
N VAL A 74 -18.68 -20.28 16.05
CA VAL A 74 -18.55 -21.70 15.70
C VAL A 74 -17.36 -21.95 14.83
N LEU A 75 -17.08 -21.03 13.88
CA LEU A 75 -15.95 -21.15 12.96
C LEU A 75 -14.63 -20.81 13.64
N GLY A 76 -14.62 -19.88 14.60
CA GLY A 76 -13.43 -19.49 15.36
C GLY A 76 -12.24 -19.04 14.49
N LEU A 77 -12.52 -18.44 13.32
CA LEU A 77 -11.51 -18.06 12.34
C LEU A 77 -10.84 -16.74 12.75
N THR A 78 -9.69 -16.85 13.40
CA THR A 78 -8.93 -15.70 13.91
C THR A 78 -7.68 -15.40 13.11
N GLY A 79 -7.38 -16.17 12.04
CA GLY A 79 -6.12 -16.08 11.32
C GLY A 79 -4.89 -16.53 12.10
N LYS A 80 -5.06 -17.14 13.28
CA LYS A 80 -3.94 -17.59 14.12
C LYS A 80 -3.04 -18.58 13.37
N GLY A 81 -1.74 -18.28 13.32
CA GLY A 81 -0.72 -19.09 12.63
C GLY A 81 -0.56 -18.75 11.14
N VAL A 82 -1.36 -17.83 10.59
CA VAL A 82 -1.18 -17.32 9.24
C VAL A 82 -0.10 -16.24 9.24
N ILE A 83 0.85 -16.33 8.32
CA ILE A 83 1.89 -15.32 8.12
C ILE A 83 1.51 -14.47 6.91
N ILE A 84 1.48 -13.16 7.09
CA ILE A 84 1.21 -12.18 6.03
C ILE A 84 2.49 -11.38 5.79
N GLY A 85 2.89 -11.24 4.52
CA GLY A 85 3.99 -10.39 4.09
C GLY A 85 3.47 -9.07 3.52
N PHE A 86 4.06 -7.95 3.95
CA PHE A 86 3.76 -6.61 3.45
C PHE A 86 4.97 -6.05 2.72
N ILE A 87 4.75 -5.40 1.59
CA ILE A 87 5.73 -4.59 0.89
C ILE A 87 5.13 -3.18 0.83
N ASP A 88 5.60 -2.32 1.73
CA ASP A 88 4.97 -1.00 1.94
C ASP A 88 6.01 0.02 2.45
N SER A 89 5.56 1.18 2.91
CA SER A 89 6.39 2.30 3.36
C SER A 89 7.15 2.06 4.66
N GLY A 90 6.79 1.03 5.42
CA GLY A 90 7.35 0.70 6.72
C GLY A 90 6.30 0.19 7.69
N ILE A 91 6.64 0.13 8.97
CA ILE A 91 5.74 -0.25 10.05
C ILE A 91 6.17 0.43 11.36
N ASP A 92 5.22 0.92 12.13
CA ASP A 92 5.45 1.35 13.51
C ASP A 92 5.51 0.11 14.41
N LEU A 93 6.73 -0.31 14.72
CA LEU A 93 6.99 -1.49 15.54
C LEU A 93 6.52 -1.36 16.99
N THR A 94 6.19 -0.15 17.43
CA THR A 94 5.74 0.13 18.80
C THR A 94 4.22 0.20 18.92
N HIS A 95 3.51 0.15 17.78
CA HIS A 95 2.06 0.23 17.77
C HIS A 95 1.42 -0.97 18.49
N PRO A 96 0.46 -0.77 19.42
CA PRO A 96 -0.15 -1.85 20.22
C PRO A 96 -0.70 -3.02 19.39
N GLU A 97 -1.27 -2.76 18.22
CA GLU A 97 -1.81 -3.77 17.30
C GLU A 97 -0.77 -4.82 16.84
N PHE A 98 0.53 -4.53 16.97
CA PHE A 98 1.61 -5.44 16.60
C PHE A 98 2.34 -6.03 17.80
N LEU A 99 1.78 -5.88 18.98
CA LEU A 99 2.29 -6.46 20.22
C LEU A 99 1.38 -7.58 20.72
N THR A 100 1.98 -8.54 21.36
CA THR A 100 1.24 -9.55 22.14
C THR A 100 0.77 -8.95 23.47
N GLU A 101 -0.11 -9.63 24.19
CA GLU A 101 -0.51 -9.23 25.55
C GLU A 101 0.68 -9.09 26.52
N SER A 102 1.77 -9.82 26.28
CA SER A 102 3.01 -9.70 27.07
C SER A 102 3.93 -8.55 26.61
N GLY A 103 3.55 -7.80 25.60
CA GLY A 103 4.32 -6.69 25.04
C GLY A 103 5.41 -7.10 24.05
N ALA A 104 5.55 -8.37 23.72
CA ALA A 104 6.50 -8.83 22.70
C ALA A 104 5.94 -8.55 21.28
N THR A 105 6.84 -8.34 20.32
CA THR A 105 6.42 -8.08 18.94
C THR A 105 5.75 -9.29 18.27
N ARG A 106 4.74 -9.03 17.46
CA ARG A 106 4.13 -10.02 16.54
C ARG A 106 4.81 -10.02 15.17
N VAL A 107 5.71 -9.07 14.92
CA VAL A 107 6.47 -8.98 13.67
C VAL A 107 7.60 -10.00 13.68
N LEU A 108 7.53 -10.99 12.81
CA LEU A 108 8.52 -12.07 12.74
C LEU A 108 9.84 -11.62 12.12
N LYS A 109 9.78 -10.82 11.08
CA LYS A 109 10.93 -10.25 10.37
C LYS A 109 10.58 -8.93 9.74
N LEU A 110 11.53 -8.02 9.73
CA LEU A 110 11.47 -6.76 9.00
C LEU A 110 12.67 -6.68 8.05
N TRP A 111 12.45 -6.32 6.81
CA TRP A 111 13.50 -5.95 5.87
C TRP A 111 13.31 -4.50 5.47
N ASP A 112 14.14 -3.62 5.98
CA ASP A 112 14.15 -2.22 5.58
C ASP A 112 15.17 -2.01 4.45
N MET A 113 14.65 -1.67 3.26
CA MET A 113 15.47 -1.50 2.05
C MET A 113 16.20 -0.16 2.02
N THR A 114 15.87 0.77 2.92
CA THR A 114 16.49 2.11 3.01
C THR A 114 17.73 2.13 3.87
N LEU A 115 17.84 1.17 4.77
CA LEU A 115 18.96 1.06 5.71
C LEU A 115 20.16 0.31 5.10
N SER A 116 21.35 0.65 5.54
CA SER A 116 22.56 -0.11 5.25
C SER A 116 22.75 -1.21 6.30
N GLY A 117 22.94 -2.46 5.85
CA GLY A 117 23.13 -3.60 6.75
C GLY A 117 23.22 -4.92 6.00
N THR A 118 22.78 -6.00 6.62
CA THR A 118 22.77 -7.32 6.02
C THR A 118 21.44 -7.57 5.31
N PRO A 119 21.40 -7.60 3.96
CA PRO A 119 20.20 -7.89 3.22
C PRO A 119 19.84 -9.39 3.27
N PRO A 120 18.62 -9.77 2.85
CA PRO A 120 18.28 -11.18 2.67
C PRO A 120 19.16 -11.84 1.60
N THR A 121 19.31 -13.15 1.68
CA THR A 121 20.06 -13.94 0.68
C THR A 121 19.52 -13.67 -0.73
N GLY A 122 20.42 -13.34 -1.65
CA GLY A 122 20.08 -13.02 -3.05
C GLY A 122 19.82 -11.53 -3.31
N PHE A 123 19.78 -10.70 -2.29
CA PHE A 123 19.62 -9.24 -2.41
C PHE A 123 20.91 -8.51 -2.05
N ARG A 124 21.01 -7.23 -2.49
CA ARG A 124 22.24 -6.43 -2.33
C ARG A 124 22.06 -5.20 -1.44
N LYS A 125 20.82 -4.88 -1.03
CA LYS A 125 20.50 -3.67 -0.27
C LYS A 125 19.57 -3.96 0.88
N GLY A 126 19.59 -3.07 1.87
CA GLY A 126 18.73 -3.11 3.03
C GLY A 126 19.33 -3.86 4.22
N ALA A 127 18.58 -3.83 5.30
CA ALA A 127 18.91 -4.55 6.53
C ALA A 127 17.71 -5.40 6.96
N VAL A 128 17.96 -6.64 7.36
CA VAL A 128 16.95 -7.56 7.92
C VAL A 128 17.08 -7.60 9.42
N PHE A 129 15.94 -7.53 10.09
CA PHE A 129 15.82 -7.62 11.54
C PHE A 129 14.89 -8.77 11.93
N SER A 130 15.29 -9.50 12.96
CA SER A 130 14.49 -10.55 13.59
C SER A 130 13.54 -9.97 14.64
N SER A 131 12.55 -10.77 15.07
CA SER A 131 11.67 -10.40 16.19
C SER A 131 12.44 -10.09 17.47
N GLY A 132 13.52 -10.83 17.76
CA GLY A 132 14.35 -10.57 18.94
C GLY A 132 15.07 -9.22 18.93
N GLU A 133 15.49 -8.74 17.75
CA GLU A 133 16.08 -7.41 17.58
C GLU A 133 15.01 -6.32 17.70
N ILE A 134 13.80 -6.59 17.23
CA ILE A 134 12.65 -5.69 17.38
C ILE A 134 12.28 -5.55 18.86
N ASP A 135 12.14 -6.66 19.58
CA ASP A 135 11.84 -6.67 21.03
C ASP A 135 12.95 -6.01 21.87
N ALA A 136 14.20 -6.10 21.42
CA ALA A 136 15.31 -5.41 22.05
C ALA A 136 15.31 -3.89 21.79
N GLY A 137 14.43 -3.37 20.93
CA GLY A 137 14.31 -1.95 20.62
C GLY A 137 15.50 -1.37 19.84
N ILE A 138 16.30 -2.21 19.17
CA ILE A 138 17.52 -1.78 18.46
C ILE A 138 17.28 -1.50 16.97
N VAL A 139 16.05 -1.67 16.48
CA VAL A 139 15.68 -1.48 15.08
C VAL A 139 15.40 0.01 14.80
N PRO A 140 16.19 0.67 13.93
CA PRO A 140 16.01 2.09 13.65
C PRO A 140 14.94 2.38 12.58
N SER A 141 14.33 1.35 11.98
CA SER A 141 13.31 1.48 10.93
C SER A 141 12.07 2.17 11.44
N ARG A 142 11.46 2.99 10.59
CA ARG A 142 10.22 3.74 10.90
C ARG A 142 9.35 3.86 9.68
N ASP A 143 8.04 3.86 9.89
CA ASP A 143 7.06 4.23 8.86
C ASP A 143 6.84 5.74 8.87
N LEU A 144 7.46 6.43 7.91
CA LEU A 144 7.35 7.89 7.80
C LEU A 144 6.03 8.35 7.17
N SER A 145 5.35 7.49 6.41
CA SER A 145 4.07 7.82 5.76
C SER A 145 2.86 7.38 6.56
N GLY A 146 3.01 6.38 7.42
CA GLY A 146 1.93 5.74 8.16
C GLY A 146 1.08 4.76 7.34
N HIS A 147 1.30 4.67 6.01
CA HIS A 147 0.51 3.81 5.14
C HIS A 147 0.74 2.33 5.43
N GLY A 148 2.00 1.89 5.51
CA GLY A 148 2.34 0.49 5.80
C GLY A 148 1.85 0.03 7.16
N THR A 149 1.93 0.90 8.18
CA THR A 149 1.38 0.67 9.52
C THR A 149 -0.13 0.48 9.47
N ALA A 150 -0.84 1.35 8.76
CA ALA A 150 -2.29 1.24 8.61
C ALA A 150 -2.69 -0.03 7.84
N ALA A 151 -2.02 -0.34 6.73
CA ALA A 151 -2.28 -1.55 5.93
C ALA A 151 -2.05 -2.83 6.74
N ALA A 152 -0.93 -2.89 7.47
CA ALA A 152 -0.61 -4.03 8.33
C ALA A 152 -1.60 -4.16 9.50
N GLY A 153 -2.01 -3.05 10.12
CA GLY A 153 -3.01 -3.04 11.20
C GLY A 153 -4.37 -3.56 10.75
N ILE A 154 -4.80 -3.18 9.56
CA ILE A 154 -6.07 -3.67 8.97
C ILE A 154 -6.03 -5.18 8.72
N ALA A 155 -4.92 -5.71 8.21
CA ALA A 155 -4.84 -7.09 7.76
C ALA A 155 -4.36 -8.06 8.84
N ALA A 156 -3.60 -7.61 9.82
CA ALA A 156 -2.93 -8.43 10.81
C ALA A 156 -2.90 -7.84 12.23
N GLY A 157 -3.60 -6.76 12.49
CA GLY A 157 -3.79 -6.18 13.83
C GLY A 157 -4.51 -7.13 14.79
N SER A 158 -4.43 -6.86 16.10
CA SER A 158 -5.06 -7.66 17.16
C SER A 158 -6.42 -7.08 17.59
#